data_b1866ee8e84937cd4c5ff33b1b260013
#
_entry.id   b1866ee8e84937cd4c5ff33b1b260013
#
_cell.length_a   1.000
_cell.length_b   1.000
_cell.length_c   1.000
_cell.angle_alpha   90.00
_cell.angle_beta   90.00
_cell.angle_gamma   90.00
#
_symmetry.space_group_name_H-M   'P 1'
#
loop_
_entity.id
_entity.type
_entity.pdbx_description
1 polymer ?
#
loop_
_entity_poly.entity_id
_entity_poly.type
_entity_poly.pdbx_seq_one_letter_code
_entity_poly.pdbx_strand_id
1 'polypeptide(L)'
;WQEEVGFDVLVHGEFERNDMVEYFGQNLSGYLFSKNGWVQSYGMRGVKPPIIWGDVTRLNPITVKWSSYAQSRTDKPVKGMLTGPVTILNWSFPREDISIKDSTLQIALAIKDEVLDLEAAGVKIIQIDEAALREKLPLRRSDWYEDYLDWAIPAFRLVHSTVAPDLSLIHI
;
A
#
# COMPACT_ATOMS: atom_id res chain seq x y z
N TRP A 1 -5.55 -24.99 -6.09
CA TRP A 1 -4.67 -24.82 -7.24
C TRP A 1 -3.26 -24.41 -6.83
N GLN A 2 -3.03 -23.35 -6.05
CA GLN A 2 -1.68 -22.95 -5.63
C GLN A 2 -0.96 -24.08 -4.86
N GLU A 3 -1.67 -24.81 -3.99
CA GLU A 3 -1.15 -25.98 -3.27
C GLU A 3 -0.81 -27.15 -4.21
N GLU A 4 -1.67 -27.42 -5.19
CA GLU A 4 -1.46 -28.48 -6.19
C GLU A 4 -0.23 -28.19 -7.07
N VAL A 5 0.04 -26.90 -7.36
CA VAL A 5 1.26 -26.48 -8.08
C VAL A 5 2.51 -26.54 -7.19
N GLY A 6 2.33 -26.61 -5.85
CA GLY A 6 3.43 -26.80 -4.90
C GLY A 6 4.00 -25.51 -4.32
N PHE A 7 3.25 -24.38 -4.31
CA PHE A 7 3.70 -23.17 -3.63
C PHE A 7 3.75 -23.36 -2.11
N ASP A 8 4.76 -22.79 -1.47
CA ASP A 8 4.94 -22.80 -0.02
C ASP A 8 4.26 -21.62 0.67
N VAL A 9 4.14 -20.48 0.00
CA VAL A 9 3.45 -19.28 0.44
C VAL A 9 2.36 -18.92 -0.57
N LEU A 10 1.13 -18.76 -0.08
CA LEU A 10 -0.03 -18.54 -0.93
C LEU A 10 -0.49 -17.07 -0.88
N VAL A 11 -1.30 -16.68 -1.87
CA VAL A 11 -1.93 -15.35 -1.94
C VAL A 11 -3.41 -15.50 -2.28
N HIS A 12 -4.26 -14.54 -1.86
CA HIS A 12 -5.69 -14.60 -2.15
C HIS A 12 -6.06 -14.10 -3.56
N GLY A 13 -5.14 -13.41 -4.27
CA GLY A 13 -5.32 -13.01 -5.67
C GLY A 13 -5.95 -11.64 -5.89
N GLU A 14 -6.29 -10.89 -4.83
CA GLU A 14 -6.75 -9.50 -4.89
C GLU A 14 -8.00 -9.24 -5.74
N PHE A 15 -8.93 -10.18 -5.78
CA PHE A 15 -10.16 -10.07 -6.60
C PHE A 15 -11.06 -8.89 -6.22
N GLU A 16 -10.94 -8.37 -5.00
CA GLU A 16 -11.69 -7.22 -4.50
C GLU A 16 -11.13 -5.88 -4.97
N ARG A 17 -9.96 -5.85 -5.63
CA ARG A 17 -9.24 -4.62 -5.99
C ARG A 17 -9.27 -4.38 -7.49
N ASN A 18 -9.74 -3.19 -7.90
CA ASN A 18 -9.59 -2.74 -9.28
C ASN A 18 -8.16 -2.27 -9.57
N ASP A 19 -7.60 -1.52 -8.62
CA ASP A 19 -6.25 -0.97 -8.68
C ASP A 19 -5.66 -0.88 -7.27
N MET A 20 -4.34 -1.06 -7.15
CA MET A 20 -3.65 -1.10 -5.85
C MET A 20 -3.68 0.24 -5.11
N VAL A 21 -3.83 1.37 -5.78
CA VAL A 21 -3.92 2.70 -5.14
C VAL A 21 -5.38 3.12 -4.97
N GLU A 22 -6.22 2.92 -5.99
CA GLU A 22 -7.66 3.19 -5.90
C GLU A 22 -8.30 2.46 -4.71
N TYR A 23 -7.99 1.17 -4.53
CA TYR A 23 -8.54 0.36 -3.45
C TYR A 23 -8.17 0.89 -2.06
N PHE A 24 -6.90 1.22 -1.82
CA PHE A 24 -6.49 1.77 -0.52
C PHE A 24 -7.09 3.15 -0.28
N GLY A 25 -7.07 4.04 -1.28
CA GLY A 25 -7.69 5.36 -1.16
C GLY A 25 -9.18 5.30 -0.83
N GLN A 26 -9.92 4.32 -1.38
CA GLN A 26 -11.35 4.12 -1.06
C GLN A 26 -11.60 3.72 0.40
N ASN A 27 -10.61 3.16 1.08
CA ASN A 27 -10.69 2.70 2.47
C ASN A 27 -10.02 3.65 3.47
N LEU A 28 -9.49 4.78 3.02
CA LEU A 28 -8.87 5.81 3.84
C LEU A 28 -9.74 7.07 3.86
N SER A 29 -9.81 7.78 5.00
CA SER A 29 -10.39 9.11 5.03
C SER A 29 -9.44 10.13 4.39
N GLY A 30 -9.94 11.30 4.01
CA GLY A 30 -9.16 12.32 3.34
C GLY A 30 -9.03 12.12 1.83
N TYR A 31 -9.67 11.11 1.27
CA TYR A 31 -9.67 10.80 -0.16
C TYR A 31 -11.03 11.08 -0.82
N LEU A 32 -10.99 11.54 -2.05
CA LEU A 32 -12.14 11.68 -2.94
C LEU A 32 -11.90 10.92 -4.25
N PHE A 33 -12.99 10.54 -4.89
CA PHE A 33 -13.00 9.88 -6.20
C PHE A 33 -13.99 10.56 -7.13
N SER A 34 -13.57 10.80 -8.36
CA SER A 34 -14.50 11.26 -9.40
C SER A 34 -15.51 10.15 -9.75
N LYS A 35 -16.72 10.54 -10.16
CA LYS A 35 -17.71 9.57 -10.62
C LYS A 35 -17.28 8.91 -11.93
N ASN A 36 -16.76 9.68 -12.89
CA ASN A 36 -16.49 9.24 -14.25
C ASN A 36 -15.07 9.58 -14.75
N GLY A 37 -14.16 10.02 -13.87
CA GLY A 37 -12.80 10.41 -14.24
C GLY A 37 -11.87 9.21 -14.44
N TRP A 38 -12.26 8.29 -15.31
CA TRP A 38 -11.44 7.15 -15.69
C TRP A 38 -10.26 7.59 -16.54
N VAL A 39 -9.08 7.10 -16.21
CA VAL A 39 -7.86 7.23 -17.00
C VAL A 39 -7.34 5.85 -17.37
N GLN A 40 -6.62 5.78 -18.48
CA GLN A 40 -5.98 4.54 -18.88
C GLN A 40 -4.83 4.20 -17.93
N SER A 41 -4.80 2.94 -17.51
CA SER A 41 -3.70 2.35 -16.77
C SER A 41 -2.94 1.37 -17.67
N TYR A 42 -2.38 0.30 -17.10
CA TYR A 42 -1.68 -0.70 -17.90
C TYR A 42 -2.62 -1.49 -18.82
N GLY A 43 -2.22 -1.68 -20.07
CA GLY A 43 -3.00 -2.39 -21.08
C GLY A 43 -4.35 -1.73 -21.33
N MET A 44 -5.44 -2.48 -21.18
CA MET A 44 -6.81 -2.01 -21.42
C MET A 44 -7.55 -1.64 -20.11
N ARG A 45 -6.87 -1.63 -18.98
CA ARG A 45 -7.48 -1.32 -17.68
C ARG A 45 -7.66 0.18 -17.50
N GLY A 46 -8.83 0.57 -17.00
CA GLY A 46 -9.10 1.93 -16.52
C GLY A 46 -8.96 2.02 -15.00
N VAL A 47 -8.52 3.14 -14.50
CA VAL A 47 -8.40 3.47 -13.08
C VAL A 47 -8.94 4.87 -12.82
N LYS A 48 -9.48 5.10 -11.64
CA LYS A 48 -9.81 6.44 -11.13
C LYS A 48 -8.76 6.85 -10.10
N PRO A 49 -7.78 7.70 -10.48
CA PRO A 49 -6.77 8.14 -9.53
C PRO A 49 -7.42 8.82 -8.31
N PRO A 50 -7.02 8.47 -7.10
CA PRO A 50 -7.52 9.12 -5.89
C PRO A 50 -7.13 10.60 -5.84
N ILE A 51 -7.96 11.40 -5.17
CA ILE A 51 -7.71 12.82 -4.91
C ILE A 51 -7.58 12.99 -3.40
N ILE A 52 -6.42 13.43 -2.92
CA ILE A 52 -6.20 13.72 -1.51
C ILE A 52 -6.69 15.15 -1.25
N TRP A 53 -7.75 15.30 -0.46
CA TRP A 53 -8.35 16.61 -0.18
C TRP A 53 -8.26 17.02 1.29
N GLY A 54 -7.93 16.10 2.18
CA GLY A 54 -7.88 16.34 3.62
C GLY A 54 -6.86 15.44 4.32
N ASP A 55 -6.83 15.48 5.65
CA ASP A 55 -5.94 14.63 6.42
C ASP A 55 -6.29 13.15 6.26
N VAL A 56 -5.25 12.35 6.04
CA VAL A 56 -5.41 10.92 5.77
C VAL A 56 -5.36 10.13 7.08
N THR A 57 -6.41 9.35 7.33
CA THR A 57 -6.45 8.41 8.45
C THR A 57 -7.13 7.10 8.03
N ARG A 58 -6.82 6.01 8.73
CA ARG A 58 -7.49 4.73 8.56
C ARG A 58 -8.58 4.59 9.61
N LEU A 59 -9.82 4.37 9.18
CA LEU A 59 -10.97 4.22 10.06
C LEU A 59 -11.24 2.77 10.46
N ASN A 60 -10.96 1.84 9.56
CA ASN A 60 -11.21 0.40 9.74
C ASN A 60 -10.10 -0.43 9.08
N PRO A 61 -9.91 -1.70 9.48
CA PRO A 61 -9.04 -2.64 8.77
C PRO A 61 -9.45 -2.77 7.29
N ILE A 62 -8.47 -2.76 6.40
CA ILE A 62 -8.68 -2.72 4.95
C ILE A 62 -8.63 -4.12 4.33
N THR A 63 -7.56 -4.87 4.64
CA THR A 63 -7.24 -6.16 4.00
C THR A 63 -7.35 -7.35 4.95
N VAL A 64 -7.41 -7.10 6.27
CA VAL A 64 -7.39 -8.14 7.32
C VAL A 64 -8.47 -9.19 7.10
N LYS A 65 -9.70 -8.76 6.78
CA LYS A 65 -10.83 -9.68 6.53
C LYS A 65 -10.51 -10.69 5.42
N TRP A 66 -9.93 -10.22 4.33
CA TRP A 66 -9.64 -11.06 3.15
C TRP A 66 -8.45 -11.97 3.40
N SER A 67 -7.41 -11.47 4.05
CA SER A 67 -6.23 -12.23 4.44
C SER A 67 -6.59 -13.34 5.44
N SER A 68 -7.38 -13.03 6.47
CA SER A 68 -7.86 -14.00 7.45
C SER A 68 -8.78 -15.06 6.82
N TYR A 69 -9.68 -14.65 5.92
CA TYR A 69 -10.51 -15.60 5.18
C TYR A 69 -9.66 -16.54 4.33
N ALA A 70 -8.70 -16.02 3.57
CA ALA A 70 -7.82 -16.84 2.78
C ALA A 70 -7.01 -17.81 3.65
N GLN A 71 -6.46 -17.35 4.78
CA GLN A 71 -5.72 -18.20 5.72
C GLN A 71 -6.61 -19.32 6.30
N SER A 72 -7.90 -19.07 6.49
CA SER A 72 -8.83 -20.11 6.98
C SER A 72 -9.07 -21.25 5.99
N ARG A 73 -8.59 -21.14 4.75
CA ARG A 73 -8.79 -22.12 3.67
C ARG A 73 -7.58 -23.04 3.44
N THR A 74 -6.49 -22.83 4.16
CA THR A 74 -5.24 -23.55 3.98
C THR A 74 -4.41 -23.58 5.26
N ASP A 75 -3.60 -24.63 5.44
CA ASP A 75 -2.60 -24.74 6.52
C ASP A 75 -1.26 -24.07 6.15
N LYS A 76 -1.06 -23.74 4.85
CA LYS A 76 0.12 -23.01 4.39
C LYS A 76 0.01 -21.52 4.69
N PRO A 77 1.12 -20.81 4.90
CA PRO A 77 1.06 -19.37 5.14
C PRO A 77 0.50 -18.61 3.94
N VAL A 78 -0.47 -17.71 4.20
CA VAL A 78 -1.01 -16.78 3.22
C VAL A 78 -0.36 -15.41 3.43
N LYS A 79 0.21 -14.87 2.35
CA LYS A 79 0.90 -13.59 2.37
C LYS A 79 -0.12 -12.44 2.30
N GLY A 80 -0.03 -11.48 3.24
CA GLY A 80 -0.71 -10.20 3.15
C GLY A 80 -0.07 -9.31 2.08
N MET A 81 -0.89 -8.54 1.34
CA MET A 81 -0.46 -7.70 0.23
C MET A 81 -0.93 -6.27 0.46
N LEU A 82 -0.01 -5.32 0.58
CA LEU A 82 -0.27 -3.90 0.80
C LEU A 82 0.41 -3.04 -0.26
N THR A 83 -0.15 -1.85 -0.50
CA THR A 83 0.54 -0.80 -1.25
C THR A 83 1.22 0.14 -0.27
N GLY A 84 2.47 0.48 -0.55
CA GLY A 84 3.25 1.39 0.28
C GLY A 84 2.85 2.86 0.13
N PRO A 85 3.19 3.70 1.13
CA PRO A 85 2.72 5.07 1.22
C PRO A 85 3.22 5.97 0.09
N VAL A 86 4.44 5.73 -0.40
CA VAL A 86 5.03 6.53 -1.48
C VAL A 86 4.30 6.26 -2.80
N THR A 87 3.92 5.02 -3.06
CA THR A 87 3.13 4.64 -4.23
C THR A 87 1.72 5.20 -4.15
N ILE A 88 1.06 5.07 -2.99
CA ILE A 88 -0.29 5.63 -2.78
C ILE A 88 -0.29 7.13 -3.04
N LEU A 89 0.70 7.87 -2.51
CA LEU A 89 0.82 9.29 -2.75
C LEU A 89 1.03 9.60 -4.24
N ASN A 90 2.06 8.98 -4.86
CA ASN A 90 2.53 9.35 -6.19
C ASN A 90 1.54 9.00 -7.32
N TRP A 91 0.66 8.05 -7.11
CA TRP A 91 -0.41 7.70 -8.06
C TRP A 91 -1.76 8.31 -7.67
N SER A 92 -1.77 9.23 -6.71
CA SER A 92 -2.89 10.09 -6.36
C SER A 92 -2.65 11.53 -6.84
N PHE A 93 -3.71 12.34 -6.87
CA PHE A 93 -3.58 13.79 -6.95
C PHE A 93 -3.37 14.32 -5.52
N PRO A 94 -2.15 14.78 -5.16
CA PRO A 94 -1.87 15.22 -3.80
C PRO A 94 -2.53 16.56 -3.50
N ARG A 95 -2.82 16.82 -2.23
CA ARG A 95 -3.19 18.14 -1.72
C ARG A 95 -1.99 19.09 -1.77
N GLU A 96 -2.26 20.39 -1.90
CA GLU A 96 -1.20 21.42 -2.05
C GLU A 96 -1.02 22.31 -0.81
N ASP A 97 -1.87 22.18 0.21
CA ASP A 97 -1.86 23.00 1.42
C ASP A 97 -0.87 22.51 2.50
N ILE A 98 -0.35 21.29 2.38
CA ILE A 98 0.72 20.76 3.20
C ILE A 98 1.83 20.18 2.31
N SER A 99 3.00 19.89 2.91
CA SER A 99 4.10 19.31 2.16
C SER A 99 3.78 17.89 1.68
N ILE A 100 4.39 17.49 0.56
CA ILE A 100 4.30 16.10 0.05
C ILE A 100 4.83 15.10 1.08
N LYS A 101 5.84 15.48 1.85
CA LYS A 101 6.39 14.71 2.96
C LYS A 101 5.35 14.46 4.05
N ASP A 102 4.64 15.50 4.49
CA ASP A 102 3.62 15.38 5.54
C ASP A 102 2.44 14.53 5.06
N SER A 103 1.98 14.74 3.82
CA SER A 103 0.95 13.89 3.21
C SER A 103 1.37 12.42 3.19
N THR A 104 2.63 12.13 2.81
CA THR A 104 3.13 10.75 2.76
C THR A 104 3.22 10.14 4.15
N LEU A 105 3.63 10.90 5.16
CA LEU A 105 3.70 10.43 6.55
C LEU A 105 2.32 10.09 7.12
N GLN A 106 1.28 10.85 6.78
CA GLN A 106 -0.10 10.53 7.16
C GLN A 106 -0.52 9.17 6.55
N ILE A 107 -0.25 8.96 5.27
CA ILE A 107 -0.52 7.67 4.60
C ILE A 107 0.29 6.56 5.26
N ALA A 108 1.57 6.79 5.56
CA ALA A 108 2.44 5.79 6.18
C ALA A 108 1.92 5.34 7.56
N LEU A 109 1.41 6.25 8.38
CA LEU A 109 0.77 5.93 9.65
C LEU A 109 -0.48 5.07 9.46
N ALA A 110 -1.33 5.41 8.49
CA ALA A 110 -2.54 4.66 8.18
C ALA A 110 -2.23 3.22 7.70
N ILE A 111 -1.20 3.04 6.86
CA ILE A 111 -0.76 1.72 6.40
C ILE A 111 -0.03 0.95 7.49
N LYS A 112 0.70 1.63 8.39
CA LYS A 112 1.28 1.00 9.59
C LYS A 112 0.23 0.33 10.45
N ASP A 113 -0.88 1.00 10.70
CA ASP A 113 -1.99 0.42 11.46
C ASP A 113 -2.55 -0.84 10.78
N GLU A 114 -2.58 -0.88 9.45
CA GLU A 114 -2.99 -2.08 8.71
C GLU A 114 -1.97 -3.23 8.87
N VAL A 115 -0.68 -2.92 8.84
CA VAL A 115 0.38 -3.93 9.07
C VAL A 115 0.24 -4.55 10.46
N LEU A 116 0.02 -3.73 11.50
CA LEU A 116 -0.15 -4.20 12.88
C LEU A 116 -1.41 -5.06 13.04
N ASP A 117 -2.51 -4.70 12.39
CA ASP A 117 -3.74 -5.50 12.44
C ASP A 117 -3.59 -6.83 11.68
N LEU A 118 -2.85 -6.87 10.56
CA LEU A 118 -2.52 -8.12 9.88
C LEU A 118 -1.65 -9.03 10.76
N GLU A 119 -0.64 -8.47 11.42
CA GLU A 119 0.20 -9.20 12.37
C GLU A 119 -0.62 -9.74 13.53
N ALA A 120 -1.48 -8.92 14.15
CA ALA A 120 -2.40 -9.32 15.21
C ALA A 120 -3.39 -10.42 14.78
N ALA A 121 -3.79 -10.41 13.51
CA ALA A 121 -4.62 -11.46 12.91
C ALA A 121 -3.85 -12.76 12.58
N GLY A 122 -2.54 -12.80 12.87
CA GLY A 122 -1.72 -13.99 12.69
C GLY A 122 -1.07 -14.15 11.31
N VAL A 123 -1.15 -13.13 10.45
CA VAL A 123 -0.44 -13.12 9.17
C VAL A 123 1.07 -13.07 9.43
N LYS A 124 1.82 -14.01 8.86
CA LYS A 124 3.26 -14.19 9.11
C LYS A 124 4.16 -13.58 8.05
N ILE A 125 3.61 -13.27 6.88
CA ILE A 125 4.34 -12.73 5.75
C ILE A 125 3.52 -11.58 5.18
N ILE A 126 4.11 -10.38 5.11
CA ILE A 126 3.46 -9.20 4.53
C ILE A 126 4.34 -8.64 3.42
N GLN A 127 3.77 -8.45 2.24
CA GLN A 127 4.40 -7.76 1.13
C GLN A 127 3.89 -6.32 1.06
N ILE A 128 4.81 -5.36 0.93
CA ILE A 128 4.51 -3.94 0.78
C ILE A 128 5.12 -3.47 -0.53
N ASP A 129 4.26 -3.10 -1.48
CA ASP A 129 4.64 -2.73 -2.83
C ASP A 129 4.86 -1.22 -2.96
N GLU A 130 6.10 -0.83 -3.28
CA GLU A 130 6.49 0.56 -3.54
C GLU A 130 6.89 0.77 -5.01
N ALA A 131 5.99 0.41 -5.91
CA ALA A 131 6.21 0.47 -7.36
C ALA A 131 6.62 1.88 -7.85
N ALA A 132 6.05 2.94 -7.26
CA ALA A 132 6.35 4.32 -7.65
C ALA A 132 7.62 4.90 -7.02
N LEU A 133 8.26 4.22 -6.07
CA LEU A 133 9.46 4.75 -5.40
C LEU A 133 10.56 5.10 -6.41
N ARG A 134 10.84 4.19 -7.33
CA ARG A 134 11.86 4.40 -8.36
C ARG A 134 11.36 5.30 -9.51
N GLU A 135 10.09 5.21 -9.84
CA GLU A 135 9.47 5.98 -10.94
C GLU A 135 9.59 7.49 -10.73
N LYS A 136 9.50 7.94 -9.49
CA LYS A 136 9.49 9.37 -9.13
C LYS A 136 10.84 9.93 -8.71
N LEU A 137 11.92 9.17 -8.87
CA LEU A 137 13.26 9.71 -8.64
C LEU A 137 13.53 10.92 -9.52
N PRO A 138 14.15 11.99 -9.00
CA PRO A 138 14.61 13.13 -9.79
C PRO A 138 15.53 12.68 -10.94
N LEU A 139 15.49 13.43 -12.04
CA LEU A 139 16.33 13.11 -13.23
C LEU A 139 17.82 13.14 -12.91
N ARG A 140 18.26 14.06 -12.05
CA ARG A 140 19.66 14.16 -11.64
C ARG A 140 19.90 13.32 -10.40
N ARG A 141 20.92 12.49 -10.44
CA ARG A 141 21.31 11.63 -9.31
C ARG A 141 21.72 12.41 -8.06
N SER A 142 22.30 13.62 -8.24
CA SER A 142 22.65 14.53 -7.12
C SER A 142 21.42 14.90 -6.27
N ASP A 143 20.24 14.99 -6.89
CA ASP A 143 19.02 15.50 -6.27
C ASP A 143 18.21 14.37 -5.62
N TRP A 144 18.59 13.09 -5.84
CA TRP A 144 17.82 11.94 -5.36
C TRP A 144 17.59 11.94 -3.85
N TYR A 145 18.63 12.24 -3.08
CA TYR A 145 18.54 12.15 -1.64
C TYR A 145 17.82 13.37 -1.05
N GLU A 146 18.26 14.57 -1.35
CA GLU A 146 17.73 15.79 -0.75
C GLU A 146 16.29 16.09 -1.16
N ASP A 147 15.96 15.88 -2.45
CA ASP A 147 14.64 16.23 -2.96
C ASP A 147 13.59 15.11 -2.81
N TYR A 148 14.03 13.85 -2.60
CA TYR A 148 13.08 12.73 -2.63
C TYR A 148 13.34 11.65 -1.56
N LEU A 149 14.51 11.03 -1.55
CA LEU A 149 14.75 9.85 -0.70
C LEU A 149 14.81 10.20 0.79
N ASP A 150 15.14 11.44 1.14
CA ASP A 150 15.15 11.95 2.51
C ASP A 150 13.78 11.82 3.22
N TRP A 151 12.69 11.88 2.48
CA TRP A 151 11.36 11.69 3.04
C TRP A 151 10.72 10.35 2.63
N ALA A 152 10.97 9.87 1.41
CA ALA A 152 10.35 8.65 0.89
C ALA A 152 10.80 7.39 1.66
N ILE A 153 12.11 7.25 1.93
CA ILE A 153 12.64 6.11 2.70
C ILE A 153 12.15 6.10 4.15
N PRO A 154 12.19 7.21 4.92
CA PRO A 154 11.62 7.24 6.26
C PRO A 154 10.11 6.93 6.28
N ALA A 155 9.32 7.44 5.33
CA ALA A 155 7.90 7.14 5.25
C ALA A 155 7.66 5.63 5.05
N PHE A 156 8.39 5.00 4.14
CA PHE A 156 8.34 3.56 3.95
C PHE A 156 8.76 2.78 5.22
N ARG A 157 9.87 3.16 5.87
CA ARG A 157 10.34 2.53 7.10
C ARG A 157 9.35 2.66 8.26
N LEU A 158 8.59 3.75 8.31
CA LEU A 158 7.57 3.97 9.33
C LEU A 158 6.49 2.90 9.28
N VAL A 159 6.10 2.41 8.12
CA VAL A 159 5.03 1.42 7.93
C VAL A 159 5.29 0.13 8.70
N HIS A 160 6.53 -0.29 8.82
CA HIS A 160 6.90 -1.55 9.49
C HIS A 160 7.80 -1.36 10.73
N SER A 161 7.84 -0.15 11.29
CA SER A 161 8.81 0.19 12.36
C SER A 161 8.58 -0.49 13.71
N THR A 162 7.42 -1.11 13.93
CA THR A 162 7.02 -1.68 15.23
C THR A 162 6.53 -3.13 15.15
N VAL A 163 6.76 -3.81 14.04
CA VAL A 163 6.42 -5.24 13.89
C VAL A 163 7.35 -6.13 14.70
N ALA A 164 6.89 -7.33 15.05
CA ALA A 164 7.71 -8.31 15.72
C ALA A 164 8.89 -8.78 14.84
N PRO A 165 10.03 -9.16 15.46
CA PRO A 165 11.24 -9.54 14.70
C PRO A 165 11.09 -10.79 13.82
N ASP A 166 10.10 -11.63 14.11
CA ASP A 166 9.81 -12.87 13.40
C ASP A 166 8.79 -12.70 12.25
N LEU A 167 8.21 -11.51 12.09
CA LEU A 167 7.37 -11.21 10.94
C LEU A 167 8.23 -11.08 9.68
N SER A 168 7.92 -11.87 8.67
CA SER A 168 8.58 -11.77 7.37
C SER A 168 8.00 -10.60 6.55
N LEU A 169 8.84 -9.66 6.18
CA LEU A 169 8.47 -8.51 5.34
C LEU A 169 9.12 -8.65 3.96
N ILE A 170 8.31 -8.53 2.94
CA ILE A 170 8.73 -8.51 1.54
C ILE A 170 8.50 -7.11 0.99
N HIS A 171 9.54 -6.51 0.43
CA HIS A 171 9.52 -5.18 -0.15
C HIS A 171 9.77 -5.26 -1.65
N ILE A 172 8.87 -4.69 -2.44
CA ILE A 172 8.97 -4.67 -3.91
C ILE A 172 8.75 -3.24 -4.42
#